data_053c42ea12e106c663b7dfac59d79f29
#
_entry.id   053c42ea12e106c663b7dfac59d79f29
#
_cell.length_a   1.000
_cell.length_b   1.000
_cell.length_c   1.000
_cell.angle_alpha   90.00
_cell.angle_beta   90.00
_cell.angle_gamma   90.00
#
_symmetry.space_group_name_H-M   'P 1'
#
loop_
_entity.id
_entity.type
_entity.pdbx_description
1 polymer ?
#
loop_
_entity_poly.entity_id
_entity_poly.type
_entity_poly.pdbx_seq_one_letter_code
_entity_poly.pdbx_strand_id
1 'polypeptide(L)'
;WYIGYSDNTVIQSYLLRKGFASIHGQTVKTSSFGVTDQSYELIFDILKGKNLAYKINSNPSNRVGEASGILVGGNLALIYALLGTLYSFDFKDKILFIEDIGENFYALNRMIMSLELAGVFKKIKGLIVGGMTNMGKETENKEYEESYDSFTYQLIADRVSKYDFPTVFAFPNGHIYDNRPLIIGSDVKMKVDKKVLVEFH
;
A
#
# COMPACT_ATOMS: atom_id res chain seq x y z
N TRP A 1 -8.97 17.66 3.63
CA TRP A 1 -8.46 16.32 3.39
C TRP A 1 -9.31 15.57 2.37
N TYR A 2 -8.68 14.88 1.43
CA TYR A 2 -9.30 13.87 0.58
C TYR A 2 -9.07 12.49 1.19
N ILE A 3 -10.13 11.71 1.37
CA ILE A 3 -10.08 10.37 1.98
C ILE A 3 -10.66 9.35 1.00
N GLY A 4 -9.92 8.30 0.72
CA GLY A 4 -10.37 7.24 -0.17
C GLY A 4 -9.33 6.14 -0.31
N TYR A 5 -9.68 5.01 -0.92
CA TYR A 5 -8.78 3.92 -1.28
C TYR A 5 -9.31 3.23 -2.56
N SER A 6 -8.68 2.16 -3.00
CA SER A 6 -9.11 1.44 -4.23
C SER A 6 -9.01 2.37 -5.46
N ASP A 7 -10.08 2.55 -6.24
CA ASP A 7 -10.13 3.44 -7.41
C ASP A 7 -9.72 4.87 -7.12
N ASN A 8 -9.86 5.32 -5.87
CA ASN A 8 -9.41 6.65 -5.45
C ASN A 8 -7.88 6.85 -5.56
N THR A 9 -7.11 5.78 -5.76
CA THR A 9 -5.66 5.86 -6.05
C THR A 9 -5.36 6.79 -7.22
N VAL A 10 -6.22 6.82 -8.25
CA VAL A 10 -6.09 7.73 -9.39
C VAL A 10 -6.19 9.19 -8.97
N ILE A 11 -7.17 9.49 -8.11
CA ILE A 11 -7.38 10.86 -7.60
C ILE A 11 -6.24 11.24 -6.66
N GLN A 12 -5.79 10.33 -5.80
CA GLN A 12 -4.67 10.56 -4.88
C GLN A 12 -3.37 10.84 -5.64
N SER A 13 -3.11 10.12 -6.74
CA SER A 13 -1.97 10.41 -7.60
C SER A 13 -2.05 11.80 -8.22
N TYR A 14 -3.23 12.19 -8.72
CA TYR A 14 -3.44 13.53 -9.26
C TYR A 14 -3.23 14.62 -8.21
N LEU A 15 -3.80 14.45 -7.00
CA LEU A 15 -3.65 15.40 -5.90
C LEU A 15 -2.19 15.56 -5.49
N LEU A 16 -1.46 14.45 -5.38
CA LEU A 16 -0.03 14.50 -5.03
C LEU A 16 0.79 15.28 -6.08
N ARG A 17 0.50 15.11 -7.36
CA ARG A 17 1.14 15.92 -8.43
C ARG A 17 0.82 17.40 -8.35
N LYS A 18 -0.26 17.79 -7.69
CA LYS A 18 -0.62 19.19 -7.37
C LYS A 18 -0.06 19.67 -6.04
N GLY A 19 0.73 18.84 -5.33
CA GLY A 19 1.34 19.18 -4.06
C GLY A 19 0.44 18.94 -2.84
N PHE A 20 -0.65 18.18 -3.00
CA PHE A 20 -1.58 17.89 -1.92
C PHE A 20 -1.42 16.45 -1.41
N ALA A 21 -1.28 16.28 -0.11
CA ALA A 21 -1.39 14.98 0.55
C ALA A 21 -2.87 14.55 0.62
N SER A 22 -3.08 13.24 0.79
CA SER A 22 -4.41 12.63 0.94
C SER A 22 -4.36 11.41 1.85
N ILE A 23 -5.50 10.99 2.39
CA ILE A 23 -5.60 9.81 3.25
C ILE A 23 -6.06 8.62 2.41
N HIS A 24 -5.20 7.58 2.33
CA HIS A 24 -5.56 6.28 1.80
C HIS A 24 -6.16 5.45 2.93
N GLY A 25 -7.46 5.29 2.95
CA GLY A 25 -8.17 4.64 4.06
C GLY A 25 -9.67 4.57 3.82
N GLN A 26 -10.37 4.10 4.83
CA GLN A 26 -11.80 3.83 4.80
C GLN A 26 -12.65 5.01 4.36
N THR A 27 -13.68 4.70 3.58
CA THR A 27 -14.74 5.63 3.19
C THR A 27 -16.03 5.33 3.95
N VAL A 28 -16.98 6.26 3.96
CA VAL A 28 -18.30 6.05 4.58
C VAL A 28 -19.01 4.83 3.98
N LYS A 29 -18.87 4.59 2.67
CA LYS A 29 -19.48 3.44 1.99
C LYS A 29 -18.99 2.11 2.56
N THR A 30 -17.73 2.04 2.98
CA THR A 30 -17.09 0.79 3.44
C THR A 30 -17.38 0.46 4.91
N SER A 31 -18.08 1.33 5.64
CA SER A 31 -18.56 1.02 6.99
C SER A 31 -19.48 -0.23 7.04
N SER A 32 -20.18 -0.52 5.94
CA SER A 32 -21.03 -1.72 5.84
C SER A 32 -20.25 -3.03 5.67
N PHE A 33 -18.94 -2.99 5.45
CA PHE A 33 -18.09 -4.18 5.26
C PHE A 33 -17.43 -4.67 6.56
N GLY A 34 -17.85 -4.21 7.74
CA GLY A 34 -17.34 -4.69 9.02
C GLY A 34 -15.92 -4.23 9.36
N VAL A 35 -15.52 -3.09 8.84
CA VAL A 35 -14.23 -2.46 9.15
C VAL A 35 -14.14 -2.10 10.63
N THR A 36 -12.94 -2.25 11.19
CA THR A 36 -12.70 -2.00 12.62
C THR A 36 -12.90 -0.54 13.01
N ASP A 37 -13.43 -0.29 14.20
CA ASP A 37 -13.57 1.07 14.77
C ASP A 37 -12.21 1.79 14.82
N GLN A 38 -11.13 1.05 15.10
CA GLN A 38 -9.76 1.59 15.11
C GLN A 38 -9.38 2.25 13.79
N SER A 39 -9.83 1.71 12.64
CA SER A 39 -9.55 2.30 11.32
C SER A 39 -10.15 3.69 11.18
N TYR A 40 -11.36 3.92 11.72
CA TYR A 40 -12.00 5.25 11.73
C TYR A 40 -11.40 6.18 12.77
N GLU A 41 -11.11 5.69 13.98
CA GLU A 41 -10.47 6.48 15.04
C GLU A 41 -9.15 7.08 14.56
N LEU A 42 -8.32 6.29 13.86
CA LEU A 42 -7.06 6.76 13.29
C LEU A 42 -7.27 7.83 12.21
N ILE A 43 -8.32 7.73 11.38
CA ILE A 43 -8.67 8.81 10.44
C ILE A 43 -9.02 10.09 11.21
N PHE A 44 -9.85 10.01 12.25
CA PHE A 44 -10.18 11.17 13.07
C PHE A 44 -8.96 11.76 13.79
N ASP A 45 -8.01 10.93 14.19
CA ASP A 45 -6.77 11.39 14.79
C ASP A 45 -5.90 12.17 13.78
N ILE A 46 -5.80 11.70 12.54
CA ILE A 46 -5.13 12.45 11.46
C ILE A 46 -5.83 13.80 11.23
N LEU A 47 -7.17 13.81 11.15
CA LEU A 47 -7.94 15.03 10.93
C LEU A 47 -7.78 16.05 12.06
N LYS A 48 -7.46 15.59 13.27
CA LYS A 48 -7.14 16.43 14.45
C LYS A 48 -5.66 16.85 14.51
N GLY A 49 -4.85 16.48 13.51
CA GLY A 49 -3.42 16.81 13.45
C GLY A 49 -2.54 15.99 14.38
N LYS A 50 -2.99 14.81 14.82
CA LYS A 50 -2.14 13.91 15.59
C LYS A 50 -1.13 13.21 14.69
N ASN A 51 0.05 12.96 15.24
CA ASN A 51 1.08 12.18 14.55
C ASN A 51 0.62 10.72 14.36
N LEU A 52 0.85 10.20 13.16
CA LEU A 52 0.54 8.82 12.81
C LEU A 52 1.80 7.96 12.89
N ALA A 53 1.72 6.86 13.63
CA ALA A 53 2.78 5.87 13.69
C ALA A 53 2.22 4.46 13.86
N TYR A 54 2.82 3.50 13.20
CA TYR A 54 2.46 2.09 13.29
C TYR A 54 3.61 1.25 13.79
N LYS A 55 3.33 0.42 14.82
CA LYS A 55 4.24 -0.62 15.29
C LYS A 55 3.53 -1.96 15.14
N ILE A 56 4.00 -2.77 14.20
CA ILE A 56 3.41 -4.07 13.88
C ILE A 56 4.42 -5.21 14.03
N ASN A 57 3.91 -6.43 14.06
CA ASN A 57 4.78 -7.62 14.06
C ASN A 57 5.47 -7.77 12.71
N SER A 58 6.67 -8.32 12.71
CA SER A 58 7.37 -8.64 11.48
C SER A 58 6.73 -9.86 10.80
N ASN A 59 6.68 -9.81 9.47
CA ASN A 59 6.29 -10.94 8.62
C ASN A 59 7.54 -11.69 8.16
N PRO A 60 7.53 -13.02 8.02
CA PRO A 60 8.69 -13.80 7.54
C PRO A 60 9.23 -13.35 6.17
N SER A 61 8.37 -12.81 5.31
CA SER A 61 8.75 -12.32 3.98
C SER A 61 9.39 -10.92 4.00
N ASN A 62 9.45 -10.25 5.17
CA ASN A 62 10.01 -8.92 5.27
C ASN A 62 11.52 -8.92 4.96
N ARG A 63 11.97 -7.85 4.32
CA ARG A 63 13.40 -7.54 4.20
C ARG A 63 13.78 -6.48 5.23
N VAL A 64 14.71 -6.82 6.10
CA VAL A 64 15.24 -5.95 7.16
C VAL A 64 15.94 -4.73 6.56
N GLY A 65 15.82 -3.58 7.22
CA GLY A 65 16.48 -2.34 6.85
C GLY A 65 15.72 -1.10 7.30
N GLU A 66 16.25 0.05 6.94
CA GLU A 66 15.66 1.36 7.24
C GLU A 66 15.57 2.18 5.96
N ALA A 67 14.48 2.92 5.79
CA ALA A 67 14.31 3.85 4.68
C ALA A 67 13.48 5.06 5.12
N SER A 68 13.69 6.18 4.42
CA SER A 68 12.83 7.36 4.55
C SER A 68 12.55 7.97 3.18
N GLY A 69 11.37 8.54 3.04
CA GLY A 69 10.93 9.18 1.80
C GLY A 69 9.44 9.47 1.82
N ILE A 70 8.98 10.20 0.83
CA ILE A 70 7.55 10.46 0.68
C ILE A 70 6.82 9.16 0.32
N LEU A 71 5.71 8.88 1.00
CA LEU A 71 4.85 7.75 0.68
C LEU A 71 4.04 8.01 -0.58
N VAL A 72 4.12 7.08 -1.52
CA VAL A 72 3.33 7.07 -2.75
C VAL A 72 2.71 5.69 -2.96
N GLY A 73 1.62 5.60 -3.68
CA GLY A 73 1.04 4.29 -4.00
C GLY A 73 -0.45 4.20 -3.70
N GLY A 74 -0.93 2.98 -3.53
CA GLY A 74 -2.32 2.62 -3.32
C GLY A 74 -2.66 1.26 -3.94
N ASN A 75 -3.82 1.15 -4.59
CA ASN A 75 -4.21 -0.06 -5.28
C ASN A 75 -3.29 -0.37 -6.48
N LEU A 76 -2.76 -1.60 -6.53
CA LEU A 76 -1.74 -2.00 -7.51
C LEU A 76 -2.26 -1.97 -8.95
N ALA A 77 -3.49 -2.42 -9.19
CA ALA A 77 -4.09 -2.40 -10.53
C ALA A 77 -4.22 -0.95 -11.05
N LEU A 78 -4.55 0.00 -10.18
CA LEU A 78 -4.63 1.41 -10.54
C LEU A 78 -3.24 2.05 -10.73
N ILE A 79 -2.25 1.70 -9.92
CA ILE A 79 -0.85 2.12 -10.14
C ILE A 79 -0.38 1.61 -11.51
N TYR A 80 -0.65 0.33 -11.82
CA TYR A 80 -0.32 -0.27 -13.12
C TYR A 80 -1.00 0.47 -14.27
N ALA A 81 -2.29 0.78 -14.15
CA ALA A 81 -3.05 1.52 -15.17
C ALA A 81 -2.50 2.94 -15.41
N LEU A 82 -1.91 3.55 -14.39
CA LEU A 82 -1.32 4.89 -14.49
C LEU A 82 0.10 4.91 -15.05
N LEU A 83 0.80 3.75 -15.15
CA LEU A 83 2.17 3.71 -15.65
C LEU A 83 2.28 4.33 -17.06
N GLY A 84 3.27 5.18 -17.24
CA GLY A 84 3.52 5.87 -18.52
C GLY A 84 2.56 7.01 -18.84
N THR A 85 1.59 7.29 -17.99
CA THR A 85 0.68 8.43 -18.15
C THR A 85 1.20 9.68 -17.44
N LEU A 86 0.61 10.83 -17.73
CA LEU A 86 0.88 12.10 -17.02
C LEU A 86 0.47 12.04 -15.55
N TYR A 87 -0.34 11.08 -15.17
CA TYR A 87 -0.87 10.89 -13.81
C TYR A 87 -0.13 9.80 -13.02
N SER A 88 0.90 9.19 -13.59
CA SER A 88 1.76 8.25 -12.84
C SER A 88 2.42 8.92 -11.65
N PHE A 89 2.57 8.19 -10.54
CA PHE A 89 3.40 8.66 -9.44
C PHE A 89 4.84 8.89 -9.89
N ASP A 90 5.52 9.87 -9.29
CA ASP A 90 6.98 9.93 -9.32
C ASP A 90 7.52 8.99 -8.24
N PHE A 91 8.20 7.93 -8.65
CA PHE A 91 8.72 6.89 -7.75
C PHE A 91 10.15 7.18 -7.26
N LYS A 92 10.81 8.23 -7.79
CA LYS A 92 12.20 8.50 -7.44
C LYS A 92 12.34 8.86 -5.97
N ASP A 93 13.17 8.11 -5.24
CA ASP A 93 13.44 8.30 -3.82
C ASP A 93 12.21 8.22 -2.90
N LYS A 94 11.18 7.47 -3.31
CA LYS A 94 9.92 7.31 -2.57
C LYS A 94 9.84 5.99 -1.82
N ILE A 95 8.92 5.91 -0.86
CA ILE A 95 8.44 4.65 -0.31
C ILE A 95 7.16 4.29 -1.07
N LEU A 96 7.15 3.13 -1.72
CA LEU A 96 5.99 2.65 -2.45
C LEU A 96 5.10 1.81 -1.53
N PHE A 97 3.82 2.13 -1.49
CA PHE A 97 2.78 1.29 -0.90
C PHE A 97 1.94 0.64 -2.01
N ILE A 98 1.66 -0.65 -1.87
CA ILE A 98 0.77 -1.40 -2.77
C ILE A 98 -0.17 -2.30 -1.97
N GLU A 99 -1.42 -2.40 -2.41
CA GLU A 99 -2.44 -3.35 -1.96
C GLU A 99 -3.31 -3.74 -3.15
N ASP A 100 -4.03 -4.87 -3.11
CA ASP A 100 -4.99 -5.21 -4.16
C ASP A 100 -6.04 -6.24 -3.68
N ILE A 101 -7.07 -6.45 -4.51
CA ILE A 101 -8.14 -7.41 -4.25
C ILE A 101 -8.61 -8.09 -5.54
N GLY A 102 -8.83 -9.41 -5.45
CA GLY A 102 -9.57 -10.16 -6.48
C GLY A 102 -8.81 -10.41 -7.78
N GLU A 103 -7.52 -10.17 -7.81
CA GLU A 103 -6.71 -10.36 -9.00
C GLU A 103 -6.27 -11.82 -9.20
N ASN A 104 -6.28 -12.28 -10.43
CA ASN A 104 -5.68 -13.56 -10.77
C ASN A 104 -4.15 -13.49 -10.65
N PHE A 105 -3.50 -14.58 -10.25
CA PHE A 105 -2.05 -14.61 -10.07
C PHE A 105 -1.27 -14.23 -11.35
N TYR A 106 -1.76 -14.58 -12.53
CA TYR A 106 -1.12 -14.16 -13.78
C TYR A 106 -1.26 -12.65 -14.03
N ALA A 107 -2.38 -12.04 -13.63
CA ALA A 107 -2.59 -10.60 -13.73
C ALA A 107 -1.68 -9.86 -12.75
N LEU A 108 -1.63 -10.32 -11.49
CA LEU A 108 -0.71 -9.81 -10.48
C LEU A 108 0.74 -9.86 -10.97
N ASN A 109 1.21 -11.04 -11.45
CA ASN A 109 2.59 -11.19 -11.94
C ASN A 109 2.88 -10.20 -13.08
N ARG A 110 1.93 -9.97 -13.97
CA ARG A 110 2.04 -9.02 -15.08
C ARG A 110 2.13 -7.59 -14.60
N MET A 111 1.35 -7.20 -13.59
CA MET A 111 1.41 -5.86 -12.99
C MET A 111 2.75 -5.62 -12.32
N ILE A 112 3.23 -6.55 -11.49
CA ILE A 112 4.54 -6.43 -10.83
C ILE A 112 5.68 -6.41 -11.86
N MET A 113 5.62 -7.24 -12.91
CA MET A 113 6.59 -7.20 -14.01
C MET A 113 6.58 -5.86 -14.74
N SER A 114 5.41 -5.25 -14.94
CA SER A 114 5.32 -3.94 -15.59
C SER A 114 5.93 -2.84 -14.76
N LEU A 115 5.73 -2.85 -13.41
CA LEU A 115 6.41 -1.93 -12.51
C LEU A 115 7.94 -2.11 -12.60
N GLU A 116 8.41 -3.35 -12.67
CA GLU A 116 9.83 -3.65 -12.81
C GLU A 116 10.40 -3.10 -14.13
N LEU A 117 9.75 -3.38 -15.28
CA LEU A 117 10.16 -2.92 -16.60
C LEU A 117 10.13 -1.39 -16.71
N ALA A 118 9.17 -0.74 -16.06
CA ALA A 118 9.13 0.73 -15.94
C ALA A 118 10.23 1.31 -15.01
N GLY A 119 11.04 0.44 -14.39
CA GLY A 119 12.14 0.82 -13.52
C GLY A 119 11.69 1.35 -12.16
N VAL A 120 10.47 1.06 -11.73
CA VAL A 120 9.92 1.53 -10.45
C VAL A 120 10.78 1.05 -9.29
N PHE A 121 11.08 -0.27 -9.23
CA PHE A 121 11.88 -0.86 -8.16
C PHE A 121 13.33 -0.40 -8.10
N LYS A 122 13.87 0.17 -9.19
CA LYS A 122 15.20 0.81 -9.20
C LYS A 122 15.20 2.22 -8.60
N LYS A 123 14.02 2.83 -8.47
CA LYS A 123 13.85 4.24 -8.07
C LYS A 123 13.40 4.40 -6.62
N ILE A 124 12.66 3.41 -6.07
CA ILE A 124 12.12 3.49 -4.70
C ILE A 124 13.19 3.22 -3.65
N LYS A 125 12.96 3.71 -2.43
CA LYS A 125 13.81 3.47 -1.24
C LYS A 125 13.22 2.42 -0.30
N GLY A 126 11.95 2.09 -0.42
CA GLY A 126 11.28 1.09 0.41
C GLY A 126 9.97 0.64 -0.22
N LEU A 127 9.52 -0.54 0.17
CA LEU A 127 8.25 -1.11 -0.28
C LEU A 127 7.40 -1.53 0.92
N ILE A 128 6.13 -1.12 0.93
CA ILE A 128 5.11 -1.57 1.88
C ILE A 128 4.03 -2.30 1.08
N VAL A 129 3.79 -3.55 1.41
CA VAL A 129 2.76 -4.40 0.81
C VAL A 129 1.65 -4.62 1.83
N GLY A 130 0.48 -4.11 1.54
CA GLY A 130 -0.73 -4.24 2.35
C GLY A 130 -1.47 -5.56 2.12
N GLY A 131 -2.78 -5.53 2.31
CA GLY A 131 -3.65 -6.65 2.01
C GLY A 131 -3.59 -7.03 0.54
N MET A 132 -3.42 -8.32 0.26
CA MET A 132 -3.58 -8.93 -1.04
C MET A 132 -4.76 -9.91 -0.90
N THR A 133 -5.96 -9.38 -1.10
CA THR A 133 -7.21 -10.01 -0.65
C THR A 133 -7.85 -10.84 -1.77
N ASN A 134 -8.29 -12.05 -1.46
CA ASN A 134 -9.01 -12.93 -2.39
C ASN A 134 -8.29 -13.13 -3.75
N MET A 135 -6.96 -13.26 -3.71
CA MET A 135 -6.14 -13.43 -4.90
C MET A 135 -6.32 -14.84 -5.49
N GLY A 136 -6.32 -14.94 -6.83
CA GLY A 136 -6.43 -16.20 -7.55
C GLY A 136 -7.82 -16.87 -7.52
N LYS A 137 -8.80 -16.26 -6.86
CA LYS A 137 -10.18 -16.75 -6.80
C LYS A 137 -11.05 -16.09 -7.86
N GLU A 138 -11.98 -16.86 -8.45
CA GLU A 138 -13.12 -16.27 -9.16
C GLU A 138 -14.08 -15.72 -8.10
N THR A 139 -14.12 -14.40 -7.99
CA THR A 139 -14.82 -13.72 -6.89
C THR A 139 -16.34 -13.66 -7.12
N GLU A 140 -17.06 -14.69 -6.75
CA GLU A 140 -18.52 -14.59 -6.56
C GLU A 140 -18.89 -14.09 -5.15
N ASN A 141 -18.03 -14.22 -4.16
CA ASN A 141 -18.27 -13.80 -2.78
C ASN A 141 -17.41 -12.60 -2.37
N LYS A 142 -18.09 -11.57 -1.86
CA LYS A 142 -17.54 -10.26 -1.54
C LYS A 142 -17.02 -10.12 -0.09
N GLU A 143 -16.84 -11.21 0.63
CA GLU A 143 -16.30 -11.19 1.98
C GLU A 143 -14.76 -11.23 1.92
N TYR A 144 -14.09 -10.51 2.83
CA TYR A 144 -12.63 -10.50 2.95
C TYR A 144 -12.14 -11.79 3.63
N GLU A 145 -12.42 -12.95 3.02
CA GLU A 145 -12.08 -14.26 3.59
C GLU A 145 -10.56 -14.47 3.69
N GLU A 146 -9.80 -13.93 2.75
CA GLU A 146 -8.36 -14.15 2.63
C GLU A 146 -7.66 -12.81 2.33
N SER A 147 -7.27 -12.12 3.42
CA SER A 147 -6.72 -10.76 3.36
C SER A 147 -5.22 -10.72 3.14
N TYR A 148 -4.50 -11.81 3.45
CA TYR A 148 -3.04 -11.87 3.38
C TYR A 148 -2.60 -13.15 2.67
N ASP A 149 -2.60 -13.12 1.35
CA ASP A 149 -2.23 -14.25 0.52
C ASP A 149 -0.72 -14.50 0.52
N SER A 150 -0.30 -15.62 1.10
CA SER A 150 1.13 -15.97 1.25
C SER A 150 1.81 -16.24 -0.08
N PHE A 151 1.11 -16.82 -1.07
CA PHE A 151 1.65 -17.08 -2.40
C PHE A 151 1.91 -15.76 -3.14
N THR A 152 0.98 -14.82 -3.04
CA THR A 152 1.14 -13.47 -3.58
C THR A 152 2.34 -12.75 -2.98
N TYR A 153 2.51 -12.84 -1.66
CA TYR A 153 3.66 -12.23 -1.00
C TYR A 153 4.98 -12.85 -1.46
N GLN A 154 5.03 -14.18 -1.61
CA GLN A 154 6.21 -14.85 -2.12
C GLN A 154 6.54 -14.41 -3.56
N LEU A 155 5.54 -14.32 -4.43
CA LEU A 155 5.70 -13.86 -5.80
C LEU A 155 6.28 -12.43 -5.86
N ILE A 156 5.78 -11.53 -5.02
CA ILE A 156 6.30 -10.16 -4.93
C ILE A 156 7.73 -10.18 -4.36
N ALA A 157 7.97 -10.92 -3.26
CA ALA A 157 9.28 -11.00 -2.62
C ALA A 157 10.35 -11.52 -3.57
N ASP A 158 10.05 -12.57 -4.34
CA ASP A 158 10.97 -13.14 -5.34
C ASP A 158 11.31 -12.10 -6.41
N ARG A 159 10.32 -11.36 -6.90
CA ARG A 159 10.50 -10.33 -7.92
C ARG A 159 11.38 -9.18 -7.45
N VAL A 160 11.23 -8.76 -6.18
CA VAL A 160 12.02 -7.65 -5.62
C VAL A 160 13.30 -8.09 -4.93
N SER A 161 13.60 -9.40 -4.87
CA SER A 161 14.75 -9.97 -4.15
C SER A 161 16.10 -9.40 -4.55
N LYS A 162 16.25 -9.02 -5.81
CA LYS A 162 17.48 -8.45 -6.41
C LYS A 162 17.71 -6.97 -6.10
N TYR A 163 16.73 -6.28 -5.49
CA TYR A 163 16.83 -4.88 -5.11
C TYR A 163 17.18 -4.75 -3.63
N ASP A 164 17.84 -3.66 -3.26
CA ASP A 164 18.43 -3.49 -1.93
C ASP A 164 17.68 -2.44 -1.09
N PHE A 165 16.34 -2.58 -1.01
CA PHE A 165 15.51 -1.74 -0.16
C PHE A 165 14.74 -2.57 0.86
N PRO A 166 14.44 -2.03 2.06
CA PRO A 166 13.60 -2.70 3.03
C PRO A 166 12.18 -2.90 2.51
N THR A 167 11.60 -4.06 2.83
CA THR A 167 10.23 -4.40 2.40
C THR A 167 9.42 -4.88 3.58
N VAL A 168 8.19 -4.39 3.70
CA VAL A 168 7.18 -4.83 4.68
C VAL A 168 6.07 -5.54 3.96
N PHE A 169 5.70 -6.72 4.42
CA PHE A 169 4.51 -7.47 3.98
C PHE A 169 3.47 -7.54 5.08
N ALA A 170 2.22 -7.78 4.68
CA ALA A 170 1.07 -7.85 5.57
C ALA A 170 0.87 -6.57 6.40
N PHE A 171 1.15 -5.41 5.81
CA PHE A 171 0.83 -4.14 6.45
C PHE A 171 -0.70 -3.98 6.55
N PRO A 172 -1.25 -3.53 7.71
CA PRO A 172 -2.69 -3.46 7.91
C PRO A 172 -3.33 -2.27 7.16
N ASN A 173 -3.38 -2.36 5.86
CA ASN A 173 -4.08 -1.41 4.97
C ASN A 173 -4.50 -2.12 3.68
N GLY A 174 -5.58 -1.69 3.05
CA GLY A 174 -6.14 -2.22 1.81
C GLY A 174 -7.56 -2.74 1.98
N HIS A 175 -7.97 -3.69 1.13
CA HIS A 175 -9.29 -4.32 1.19
C HIS A 175 -9.33 -5.41 2.27
N ILE A 176 -9.24 -5.00 3.52
CA ILE A 176 -9.20 -5.83 4.72
C ILE A 176 -10.00 -5.17 5.84
N TYR A 177 -10.40 -5.95 6.87
CA TYR A 177 -11.16 -5.40 8.00
C TYR A 177 -10.35 -4.39 8.83
N ASP A 178 -9.08 -4.66 9.13
CA ASP A 178 -8.17 -3.73 9.83
C ASP A 178 -7.46 -2.83 8.81
N ASN A 179 -8.23 -1.99 8.10
CA ASN A 179 -7.72 -1.08 7.07
C ASN A 179 -7.29 0.26 7.70
N ARG A 180 -6.11 0.29 8.27
CA ARG A 180 -5.55 1.49 8.93
C ARG A 180 -5.13 2.53 7.90
N PRO A 181 -5.44 3.82 8.12
CA PRO A 181 -5.17 4.87 7.13
C PRO A 181 -3.67 5.08 6.91
N LEU A 182 -3.29 5.47 5.69
CA LEU A 182 -1.97 5.94 5.32
C LEU A 182 -2.08 7.37 4.76
N ILE A 183 -1.06 8.18 4.94
CA ILE A 183 -1.03 9.54 4.37
C ILE A 183 -0.14 9.52 3.12
N ILE A 184 -0.77 9.46 1.96
CA ILE A 184 -0.08 9.57 0.67
C ILE A 184 0.41 10.99 0.51
N GLY A 185 1.71 11.15 0.24
CA GLY A 185 2.37 12.45 0.15
C GLY A 185 3.04 12.93 1.43
N SER A 186 2.93 12.20 2.54
CA SER A 186 3.67 12.47 3.77
C SER A 186 5.09 11.93 3.72
N ASP A 187 6.01 12.59 4.40
CA ASP A 187 7.32 12.01 4.71
C ASP A 187 7.15 10.83 5.67
N VAL A 188 7.77 9.70 5.34
CA VAL A 188 7.69 8.47 6.12
C VAL A 188 9.08 7.97 6.46
N LYS A 189 9.25 7.53 7.71
CA LYS A 189 10.39 6.70 8.13
C LYS A 189 9.89 5.29 8.41
N MET A 190 10.53 4.31 7.78
CA MET A 190 10.26 2.90 8.03
C MET A 190 11.51 2.20 8.55
N LYS A 191 11.32 1.39 9.59
CA LYS A 191 12.33 0.50 10.15
C LYS A 191 11.76 -0.90 10.22
N VAL A 192 12.43 -1.83 9.56
CA VAL A 192 12.05 -3.24 9.48
C VAL A 192 13.10 -4.07 10.21
N ASP A 193 12.68 -4.71 11.30
CA ASP A 193 13.49 -5.60 12.13
C ASP A 193 12.55 -6.65 12.78
N LYS A 194 12.81 -7.12 13.99
CA LYS A 194 11.92 -7.96 14.80
C LYS A 194 10.52 -7.36 14.99
N LYS A 195 10.42 -6.07 14.92
CA LYS A 195 9.19 -5.28 14.80
C LYS A 195 9.34 -4.34 13.61
N VAL A 196 8.22 -4.01 13.00
CA VAL A 196 8.16 -2.97 11.96
C VAL A 196 7.64 -1.69 12.58
N LEU A 197 8.36 -0.59 12.36
CA LEU A 197 7.93 0.76 12.73
C LEU A 197 7.77 1.58 11.46
N VAL A 198 6.64 2.26 11.30
CA VAL A 198 6.36 3.19 10.20
C VAL A 198 5.82 4.48 10.82
N GLU A 199 6.54 5.58 10.66
CA GLU A 199 6.24 6.89 11.25
C GLU A 199 6.00 7.91 10.16
N PHE A 200 4.95 8.71 10.30
CA PHE A 200 4.54 9.77 9.37
C PHE A 200 4.86 11.14 9.96
N HIS A 201 5.42 12.04 9.13
CA HIS A 201 5.87 13.38 9.53
C HIS A 201 5.29 14.48 8.63
#